data_ed56a505f3e8ef1c063d5e1434b3dd37
#
_entry.id   ed56a505f3e8ef1c063d5e1434b3dd37
#
_cell.length_a   1.000
_cell.length_b   1.000
_cell.length_c   1.000
_cell.angle_alpha   90.00
_cell.angle_beta   90.00
_cell.angle_gamma   90.00
#
_symmetry.space_group_name_H-M   'P 1'
#
loop_
_entity.id
_entity.type
_entity.pdbx_description
1 polymer ?
#
loop_
_entity_poly.entity_id
_entity_poly.type
_entity_poly.pdbx_seq_one_letter_code
_entity_poly.pdbx_strand_id
1 'polypeptide(L)'
;MLHLETVEPGTLELIRQLQEDIPSSFLVGGTSLALRKGYRKSIDIDLFLREEFDSEALSIYLFKKYKFYETFRRNCTLKGFIENVKIDIIRYDYDFVAKPDIIEGVRMLSIPDIIAMKLAVITDNGTRVKDFVDIAYLSTEYSLQQMVSFFNEKFPQKNSIQAVMALTYYTDIDHSDTVNLIGHDYKWQDIKTRLESMTQYFEKIFSQPPCLKTVNEGKSFKMR
;
A
#
# COMPACT_ATOMS: atom_id res chain seq x y z
N MET A 1 -9.74 10.74 -10.21
CA MET A 1 -10.87 10.46 -9.30
C MET A 1 -10.44 9.35 -8.35
N LEU A 2 -10.72 9.48 -7.05
CA LEU A 2 -10.40 8.47 -6.04
C LEU A 2 -11.47 7.39 -6.00
N HIS A 3 -11.06 6.16 -5.71
CA HIS A 3 -11.89 4.97 -5.56
C HIS A 3 -12.43 4.85 -4.13
N LEU A 4 -13.52 5.53 -3.81
CA LEU A 4 -14.07 5.61 -2.46
C LEU A 4 -14.61 4.26 -1.94
N GLU A 5 -14.97 3.35 -2.85
CA GLU A 5 -15.41 1.99 -2.53
C GLU A 5 -14.32 1.12 -1.89
N THR A 6 -13.07 1.59 -1.92
CA THR A 6 -11.90 0.89 -1.37
C THR A 6 -11.65 1.14 0.11
N VAL A 7 -12.29 2.14 0.68
CA VAL A 7 -12.14 2.55 2.09
C VAL A 7 -13.50 2.56 2.79
N GLU A 8 -13.49 2.53 4.11
CA GLU A 8 -14.73 2.69 4.89
C GLU A 8 -15.26 4.13 4.80
N PRO A 9 -16.60 4.31 4.92
CA PRO A 9 -17.21 5.64 4.95
C PRO A 9 -16.53 6.54 6.01
N GLY A 10 -16.24 7.78 5.66
CA GLY A 10 -15.58 8.75 6.55
C GLY A 10 -14.04 8.70 6.52
N THR A 11 -13.42 7.61 6.04
CA THR A 11 -11.94 7.48 6.00
C THR A 11 -11.29 8.60 5.18
N LEU A 12 -11.84 8.95 4.02
CA LEU A 12 -11.29 10.02 3.17
C LEU A 12 -11.35 11.37 3.89
N GLU A 13 -12.44 11.65 4.57
CA GLU A 13 -12.60 12.89 5.33
C GLU A 13 -11.63 12.94 6.51
N LEU A 14 -11.46 11.83 7.23
CA LEU A 14 -10.47 11.74 8.31
C LEU A 14 -9.04 11.97 7.79
N ILE A 15 -8.69 11.41 6.61
CA ILE A 15 -7.38 11.66 5.98
C ILE A 15 -7.20 13.16 5.71
N ARG A 16 -8.19 13.85 5.15
CA ARG A 16 -8.12 15.28 4.86
C ARG A 16 -7.93 16.09 6.12
N GLN A 17 -8.72 15.83 7.16
CA GLN A 17 -8.63 16.50 8.46
C GLN A 17 -7.26 16.27 9.12
N LEU A 18 -6.75 15.04 9.12
CA LEU A 18 -5.42 14.75 9.64
C LEU A 18 -4.33 15.48 8.84
N GLN A 19 -4.48 15.61 7.53
CA GLN A 19 -3.53 16.35 6.70
C GLN A 19 -3.65 17.86 6.84
N GLU A 20 -4.80 18.40 7.22
CA GLU A 20 -4.93 19.81 7.62
C GLU A 20 -4.18 20.08 8.92
N ASP A 21 -4.31 19.18 9.89
CA ASP A 21 -3.62 19.29 11.18
C ASP A 21 -2.10 18.98 11.09
N ILE A 22 -1.70 18.20 10.11
CA ILE A 22 -0.31 17.79 9.85
C ILE A 22 0.04 18.13 8.39
N PRO A 23 0.26 19.43 8.07
CA PRO A 23 0.36 19.90 6.68
C PRO A 23 1.51 19.30 5.85
N SER A 24 2.60 18.86 6.51
CA SER A 24 3.75 18.23 5.86
C SER A 24 3.58 16.72 5.62
N SER A 25 2.43 16.15 6.00
CA SER A 25 2.19 14.70 5.87
C SER A 25 1.72 14.28 4.47
N PHE A 26 2.11 13.08 4.09
CA PHE A 26 1.69 12.40 2.85
C PHE A 26 1.06 11.06 3.19
N LEU A 27 -0.09 10.77 2.59
CA LEU A 27 -0.70 9.44 2.66
C LEU A 27 0.15 8.46 1.84
N VAL A 28 0.47 7.32 2.46
CA VAL A 28 1.29 6.25 1.86
C VAL A 28 0.59 4.89 1.97
N GLY A 29 1.32 3.84 1.71
CA GLY A 29 0.91 2.47 2.00
C GLY A 29 -0.25 1.95 1.16
N GLY A 30 -0.96 1.00 1.73
CA GLY A 30 -2.05 0.30 1.05
C GLY A 30 -3.24 1.19 0.74
N THR A 31 -3.59 2.12 1.62
CA THR A 31 -4.74 3.00 1.45
C THR A 31 -4.52 4.03 0.34
N SER A 32 -3.28 4.55 0.19
CA SER A 32 -2.93 5.39 -0.94
C SER A 32 -3.10 4.65 -2.28
N LEU A 33 -2.66 3.38 -2.36
CA LEU A 33 -2.86 2.55 -3.56
C LEU A 33 -4.33 2.22 -3.79
N ALA A 34 -5.04 1.82 -2.75
CA ALA A 34 -6.45 1.48 -2.82
C ALA A 34 -7.27 2.64 -3.41
N LEU A 35 -7.13 3.84 -2.84
CA LEU A 35 -7.81 5.05 -3.33
C LEU A 35 -7.46 5.40 -4.78
N ARG A 36 -6.23 5.16 -5.25
CA ARG A 36 -5.79 5.48 -6.61
C ARG A 36 -6.12 4.43 -7.65
N LYS A 37 -6.11 3.15 -7.26
CA LYS A 37 -6.14 2.01 -8.20
C LYS A 37 -7.42 1.18 -8.13
N GLY A 38 -8.16 1.22 -7.04
CA GLY A 38 -9.47 0.61 -6.93
C GLY A 38 -9.52 -0.91 -6.84
N TYR A 39 -8.37 -1.61 -6.79
CA TYR A 39 -8.36 -3.09 -6.90
C TYR A 39 -8.62 -3.83 -5.60
N ARG A 40 -8.43 -3.20 -4.43
CA ARG A 40 -8.68 -3.84 -3.13
C ARG A 40 -9.12 -2.84 -2.06
N LYS A 41 -9.73 -3.36 -1.00
CA LYS A 41 -10.02 -2.57 0.20
C LYS A 41 -8.77 -2.33 1.04
N SER A 42 -8.73 -1.17 1.73
CA SER A 42 -7.73 -0.83 2.73
C SER A 42 -8.34 0.06 3.80
N ILE A 43 -7.96 -0.14 5.06
CA ILE A 43 -8.58 0.53 6.20
C ILE A 43 -7.60 1.35 7.04
N ASP A 44 -6.29 1.10 6.92
CA ASP A 44 -5.27 1.79 7.73
C ASP A 44 -4.90 3.13 7.09
N ILE A 45 -4.59 4.13 7.91
CA ILE A 45 -4.08 5.43 7.45
C ILE A 45 -2.61 5.53 7.87
N ASP A 46 -1.72 5.45 6.88
CA ASP A 46 -0.28 5.64 7.05
C ASP A 46 0.09 7.06 6.57
N LEU A 47 0.50 7.94 7.47
CA LEU A 47 0.96 9.29 7.18
C LEU A 47 2.47 9.40 7.40
N PHE A 48 3.20 9.77 6.36
CA PHE A 48 4.64 9.98 6.43
C PHE A 48 5.01 11.45 6.30
N LEU A 49 5.99 11.86 7.13
CA LEU A 49 6.55 13.21 7.13
C LEU A 49 8.06 13.12 6.94
N ARG A 50 8.67 14.10 6.25
CA ARG A 50 10.15 14.22 6.22
C ARG A 50 10.69 14.93 7.45
N GLU A 51 9.91 15.84 7.99
CA GLU A 51 10.28 16.70 9.10
C GLU A 51 10.18 15.99 10.45
N GLU A 52 10.97 16.44 11.41
CA GLU A 52 10.83 16.01 12.80
C GLU A 52 9.54 16.55 13.40
N PHE A 53 8.93 15.79 14.27
CA PHE A 53 7.78 16.22 15.04
C PHE A 53 7.84 15.70 16.48
N ASP A 54 7.26 16.47 17.38
CA ASP A 54 7.06 16.06 18.77
C ASP A 54 5.88 15.07 18.84
N SER A 55 6.22 13.79 18.97
CA SER A 55 5.22 12.73 19.02
C SER A 55 4.35 12.76 20.27
N GLU A 56 4.82 13.37 21.39
CA GLU A 56 4.02 13.54 22.62
C GLU A 56 3.00 14.67 22.45
N ALA A 57 3.46 15.82 22.01
CA ALA A 57 2.57 16.96 21.75
C ALA A 57 1.49 16.60 20.72
N LEU A 58 1.88 15.88 19.65
CA LEU A 58 0.95 15.41 18.63
C LEU A 58 -0.07 14.40 19.18
N SER A 59 0.37 13.44 20.00
CA SER A 59 -0.54 12.48 20.64
C SER A 59 -1.59 13.17 21.52
N ILE A 60 -1.17 14.14 22.34
CA ILE A 60 -2.07 14.92 23.18
C ILE A 60 -3.08 15.71 22.34
N TYR A 61 -2.62 16.33 21.24
CA TYR A 61 -3.47 17.06 20.32
C TYR A 61 -4.53 16.15 19.67
N LEU A 62 -4.10 15.02 19.11
CA LEU A 62 -4.99 14.06 18.46
C LEU A 62 -5.97 13.43 19.44
N PHE A 63 -5.55 13.16 20.68
CA PHE A 63 -6.46 12.71 21.74
C PHE A 63 -7.58 13.72 22.01
N LYS A 64 -7.24 14.99 22.15
CA LYS A 64 -8.23 16.06 22.42
C LYS A 64 -9.24 16.22 21.27
N LYS A 65 -8.75 16.19 20.03
CA LYS A 65 -9.57 16.47 18.85
C LYS A 65 -10.34 15.25 18.33
N TYR A 66 -9.69 14.08 18.27
CA TYR A 66 -10.22 12.89 17.61
C TYR A 66 -10.43 11.70 18.54
N LYS A 67 -10.12 11.83 19.85
CA LYS A 67 -10.11 10.71 20.80
C LYS A 67 -9.11 9.62 20.40
N PHE A 68 -7.99 10.02 19.82
CA PHE A 68 -6.92 9.11 19.42
C PHE A 68 -6.47 8.24 20.59
N TYR A 69 -6.47 6.93 20.38
CA TYR A 69 -5.97 5.95 21.35
C TYR A 69 -4.55 5.53 20.95
N GLU A 70 -3.55 6.04 21.69
CA GLU A 70 -2.14 5.72 21.47
C GLU A 70 -1.84 4.26 21.82
N THR A 71 -1.16 3.53 20.91
CA THR A 71 -0.67 2.17 21.14
C THR A 71 0.84 2.08 21.15
N PHE A 72 1.51 3.00 20.45
CA PHE A 72 2.96 3.07 20.40
C PHE A 72 3.42 4.50 20.12
N ARG A 73 4.47 4.92 20.85
CA ARG A 73 5.14 6.20 20.64
C ARG A 73 6.65 6.05 20.81
N ARG A 74 7.38 6.62 19.89
CA ARG A 74 8.84 6.77 19.92
C ARG A 74 9.20 8.03 19.13
N ASN A 75 10.48 8.47 19.18
CA ASN A 75 10.94 9.66 18.45
C ASN A 75 10.36 9.71 17.03
N CYS A 76 9.59 10.75 16.74
CA CYS A 76 8.96 10.97 15.43
C CYS A 76 8.18 9.75 14.87
N THR A 77 7.62 8.94 15.76
CA THR A 77 6.73 7.81 15.44
C THR A 77 5.58 7.79 16.43
N LEU A 78 4.36 7.82 15.92
CA LEU A 78 3.14 7.74 16.70
C LEU A 78 2.19 6.77 16.01
N LYS A 79 1.70 5.77 16.76
CA LYS A 79 0.76 4.77 16.26
C LYS A 79 -0.41 4.61 17.21
N GLY A 80 -1.58 4.36 16.67
CA GLY A 80 -2.77 4.18 17.47
C GLY A 80 -4.03 4.04 16.62
N PHE A 81 -5.15 4.41 17.19
CA PHE A 81 -6.45 4.31 16.57
C PHE A 81 -7.27 5.58 16.76
N ILE A 82 -8.02 5.96 15.74
CA ILE A 82 -9.15 6.89 15.82
C ILE A 82 -10.38 6.06 15.49
N GLU A 83 -11.28 5.89 16.47
CA GLU A 83 -12.37 4.92 16.39
C GLU A 83 -11.81 3.51 16.09
N ASN A 84 -12.17 2.94 14.92
CA ASN A 84 -11.69 1.63 14.46
C ASN A 84 -10.62 1.72 13.37
N VAL A 85 -10.17 2.95 13.02
CA VAL A 85 -9.17 3.16 11.98
C VAL A 85 -7.79 3.23 12.61
N LYS A 86 -6.90 2.36 12.17
CA LYS A 86 -5.49 2.40 12.58
C LYS A 86 -4.79 3.58 11.92
N ILE A 87 -4.05 4.34 12.71
CA ILE A 87 -3.31 5.51 12.27
C ILE A 87 -1.83 5.32 12.61
N ASP A 88 -0.98 5.35 11.61
CA ASP A 88 0.48 5.35 11.77
C ASP A 88 1.01 6.69 11.23
N ILE A 89 1.68 7.47 12.08
CA ILE A 89 2.32 8.76 11.75
C ILE A 89 3.81 8.60 11.99
N ILE A 90 4.61 8.68 10.93
CA ILE A 90 6.02 8.29 10.99
C ILE A 90 6.88 9.31 10.24
N ARG A 91 8.00 9.74 10.85
CA ARG A 91 9.05 10.42 10.11
C ARG A 91 9.72 9.43 9.18
N TYR A 92 9.80 9.81 7.91
CA TYR A 92 10.37 8.99 6.86
C TYR A 92 11.33 9.83 6.02
N ASP A 93 12.60 9.87 6.47
CA ASP A 93 13.63 10.75 5.97
C ASP A 93 14.38 10.12 4.78
N TYR A 94 13.64 9.90 3.69
CA TYR A 94 14.19 9.48 2.41
C TYR A 94 13.76 10.45 1.31
N ASP A 95 14.61 10.64 0.32
CA ASP A 95 14.28 11.46 -0.84
C ASP A 95 13.13 10.85 -1.63
N PHE A 96 12.37 11.70 -2.31
CA PHE A 96 11.29 11.25 -3.18
C PHE A 96 11.87 10.73 -4.50
N VAL A 97 11.38 9.58 -4.97
CA VAL A 97 11.67 9.05 -6.31
C VAL A 97 10.96 9.90 -7.36
N ALA A 98 9.76 10.36 -7.05
CA ALA A 98 9.02 11.27 -7.91
C ALA A 98 8.22 12.28 -7.08
N LYS A 99 7.80 13.38 -7.73
CA LYS A 99 7.00 14.41 -7.06
C LYS A 99 5.73 13.81 -6.45
N PRO A 100 5.43 14.10 -5.18
CA PRO A 100 4.16 13.71 -4.58
C PRO A 100 2.96 14.25 -5.34
N ASP A 101 1.86 13.52 -5.32
CA ASP A 101 0.61 13.89 -5.96
C ASP A 101 -0.36 14.56 -4.98
N ILE A 102 -1.20 15.45 -5.50
CA ILE A 102 -2.38 15.96 -4.78
C ILE A 102 -3.60 15.57 -5.59
N ILE A 103 -4.41 14.66 -5.06
CA ILE A 103 -5.61 14.16 -5.73
C ILE A 103 -6.81 14.43 -4.85
N GLU A 104 -7.76 15.21 -5.34
CA GLU A 104 -8.98 15.61 -4.62
C GLU A 104 -8.70 16.14 -3.21
N GLY A 105 -7.63 16.94 -3.06
CA GLY A 105 -7.20 17.55 -1.81
C GLY A 105 -6.36 16.66 -0.89
N VAL A 106 -6.13 15.39 -1.24
CA VAL A 106 -5.27 14.48 -0.48
C VAL A 106 -3.84 14.48 -1.03
N ARG A 107 -2.86 14.76 -0.17
CA ARG A 107 -1.43 14.66 -0.50
C ARG A 107 -0.99 13.20 -0.35
N MET A 108 -0.42 12.65 -1.41
CA MET A 108 0.02 11.26 -1.48
C MET A 108 1.45 11.16 -2.01
N LEU A 109 2.26 10.25 -1.47
CA LEU A 109 3.52 9.93 -2.12
C LEU A 109 3.27 9.36 -3.52
N SER A 110 4.23 9.52 -4.40
CA SER A 110 4.14 8.99 -5.77
C SER A 110 4.00 7.47 -5.78
N ILE A 111 3.43 6.92 -6.85
CA ILE A 111 3.38 5.45 -7.01
C ILE A 111 4.79 4.83 -7.06
N PRO A 112 5.80 5.41 -7.76
CA PRO A 112 7.18 4.98 -7.69
C PRO A 112 7.73 4.87 -6.27
N ASP A 113 7.47 5.87 -5.41
CA ASP A 113 7.87 5.83 -3.99
C ASP A 113 7.23 4.66 -3.25
N ILE A 114 5.93 4.46 -3.43
CA ILE A 114 5.20 3.37 -2.77
C ILE A 114 5.68 1.99 -3.24
N ILE A 115 5.98 1.84 -4.53
CA ILE A 115 6.58 0.60 -5.09
C ILE A 115 7.92 0.32 -4.41
N ALA A 116 8.81 1.32 -4.36
CA ALA A 116 10.11 1.16 -3.72
C ALA A 116 9.99 0.76 -2.24
N MET A 117 9.07 1.39 -1.51
CA MET A 117 8.79 1.08 -0.10
C MET A 117 8.26 -0.34 0.08
N LYS A 118 7.36 -0.82 -0.78
CA LYS A 118 6.83 -2.19 -0.72
C LYS A 118 7.90 -3.23 -1.02
N LEU A 119 8.74 -3.00 -2.01
CA LEU A 119 9.89 -3.86 -2.28
C LEU A 119 10.83 -3.91 -1.08
N ALA A 120 11.07 -2.77 -0.40
CA ALA A 120 11.89 -2.74 0.81
C ALA A 120 11.27 -3.57 1.95
N VAL A 121 9.96 -3.44 2.20
CA VAL A 121 9.27 -4.23 3.23
C VAL A 121 9.29 -5.73 2.91
N ILE A 122 9.07 -6.12 1.66
CA ILE A 122 9.17 -7.52 1.21
C ILE A 122 10.60 -8.04 1.41
N THR A 123 11.61 -7.23 1.12
CA THR A 123 13.03 -7.62 1.30
C THR A 123 13.42 -7.77 2.76
N ASP A 124 12.95 -6.86 3.62
CA ASP A 124 13.34 -6.81 5.03
C ASP A 124 12.60 -7.82 5.91
N ASN A 125 11.34 -8.10 5.61
CA ASN A 125 10.48 -8.95 6.44
C ASN A 125 9.69 -9.98 5.63
N GLY A 126 9.10 -9.61 4.49
CA GLY A 126 8.40 -10.54 3.58
C GLY A 126 7.20 -11.29 4.14
N THR A 127 6.61 -10.88 5.29
CA THR A 127 5.50 -11.59 5.93
C THR A 127 4.11 -11.12 5.49
N ARG A 128 4.00 -9.90 4.96
CA ARG A 128 2.70 -9.27 4.69
C ARG A 128 2.22 -9.60 3.28
N VAL A 129 1.26 -10.51 3.15
CA VAL A 129 0.68 -10.94 1.86
C VAL A 129 0.18 -9.78 1.00
N LYS A 130 -0.35 -8.72 1.61
CA LYS A 130 -0.87 -7.53 0.90
C LYS A 130 0.21 -6.78 0.12
N ASP A 131 1.47 -6.80 0.56
CA ASP A 131 2.55 -6.14 -0.17
C ASP A 131 2.89 -6.87 -1.47
N PHE A 132 2.86 -8.20 -1.47
CA PHE A 132 3.01 -9.03 -2.67
C PHE A 132 1.84 -8.84 -3.65
N VAL A 133 0.61 -8.77 -3.13
CA VAL A 133 -0.59 -8.48 -3.93
C VAL A 133 -0.46 -7.12 -4.61
N ASP A 134 -0.05 -6.09 -3.88
CA ASP A 134 0.09 -4.75 -4.42
C ASP A 134 1.15 -4.69 -5.53
N ILE A 135 2.31 -5.32 -5.36
CA ILE A 135 3.34 -5.42 -6.40
C ILE A 135 2.82 -6.18 -7.63
N ALA A 136 2.11 -7.30 -7.43
CA ALA A 136 1.52 -8.07 -8.52
C ALA A 136 0.49 -7.27 -9.33
N TYR A 137 -0.36 -6.47 -8.67
CA TYR A 137 -1.34 -5.60 -9.35
C TYR A 137 -0.67 -4.45 -10.08
N LEU A 138 0.35 -3.83 -9.50
CA LEU A 138 1.10 -2.73 -10.13
C LEU A 138 1.90 -3.19 -11.36
N SER A 139 2.09 -4.49 -11.57
CA SER A 139 2.70 -5.04 -12.79
C SER A 139 1.89 -4.76 -14.08
N THR A 140 0.66 -4.29 -13.96
CA THR A 140 -0.14 -3.84 -15.10
C THR A 140 0.22 -2.43 -15.59
N GLU A 141 1.02 -1.69 -14.83
CA GLU A 141 1.44 -0.33 -15.15
C GLU A 141 2.97 -0.18 -15.20
N TYR A 142 3.68 -1.01 -14.43
CA TYR A 142 5.14 -0.94 -14.31
C TYR A 142 5.76 -2.32 -14.51
N SER A 143 6.82 -2.40 -15.29
CA SER A 143 7.65 -3.61 -15.37
C SER A 143 8.44 -3.80 -14.08
N LEU A 144 8.91 -5.04 -13.81
CA LEU A 144 9.77 -5.28 -12.65
C LEU A 144 11.08 -4.49 -12.74
N GLN A 145 11.62 -4.30 -13.95
CA GLN A 145 12.79 -3.47 -14.19
C GLN A 145 12.58 -2.02 -13.68
N GLN A 146 11.43 -1.41 -14.00
CA GLN A 146 11.10 -0.08 -13.52
C GLN A 146 10.93 -0.05 -12.00
N MET A 147 10.24 -1.05 -11.43
CA MET A 147 10.05 -1.16 -9.97
C MET A 147 11.39 -1.28 -9.22
N VAL A 148 12.33 -2.05 -9.76
CA VAL A 148 13.69 -2.20 -9.23
C VAL A 148 14.49 -0.91 -9.39
N SER A 149 14.29 -0.15 -10.47
CA SER A 149 14.91 1.16 -10.64
C SER A 149 14.45 2.14 -9.55
N PHE A 150 13.16 2.20 -9.24
CA PHE A 150 12.61 3.02 -8.16
C PHE A 150 13.17 2.60 -6.79
N PHE A 151 13.31 1.29 -6.56
CA PHE A 151 13.91 0.76 -5.34
C PHE A 151 15.37 1.20 -5.19
N ASN A 152 16.19 1.08 -6.25
CA ASN A 152 17.59 1.49 -6.24
C ASN A 152 17.76 3.00 -6.01
N GLU A 153 16.89 3.81 -6.63
CA GLU A 153 16.90 5.25 -6.46
C GLU A 153 16.58 5.66 -5.02
N LYS A 154 15.54 5.05 -4.43
CA LYS A 154 15.12 5.37 -3.07
C LYS A 154 16.03 4.80 -1.99
N PHE A 155 16.61 3.64 -2.22
CA PHE A 155 17.43 2.90 -1.25
C PHE A 155 18.79 2.47 -1.85
N PRO A 156 19.65 3.43 -2.21
CA PRO A 156 20.92 3.12 -2.89
C PRO A 156 21.85 2.22 -2.08
N GLN A 157 21.64 2.12 -0.76
CA GLN A 157 22.42 1.26 0.14
C GLN A 157 21.89 -0.18 0.21
N LYS A 158 20.70 -0.48 -0.35
CA LYS A 158 20.08 -1.83 -0.34
C LYS A 158 20.42 -2.59 -1.62
N ASN A 159 20.46 -3.93 -1.51
CA ASN A 159 20.74 -4.80 -2.64
C ASN A 159 19.45 -5.17 -3.39
N SER A 160 19.31 -4.67 -4.62
CA SER A 160 18.12 -4.95 -5.44
C SER A 160 18.00 -6.40 -5.91
N ILE A 161 19.11 -7.17 -5.97
CA ILE A 161 19.04 -8.60 -6.26
C ILE A 161 18.26 -9.31 -5.14
N GLN A 162 18.51 -8.94 -3.89
CA GLN A 162 17.74 -9.48 -2.76
C GLN A 162 16.26 -9.12 -2.86
N ALA A 163 15.93 -7.90 -3.31
CA ALA A 163 14.53 -7.49 -3.50
C ALA A 163 13.83 -8.33 -4.58
N VAL A 164 14.51 -8.66 -5.69
CA VAL A 164 13.97 -9.54 -6.72
C VAL A 164 13.81 -10.97 -6.20
N MET A 165 14.81 -11.50 -5.48
CA MET A 165 14.73 -12.85 -4.89
C MET A 165 13.60 -12.96 -3.85
N ALA A 166 13.41 -11.93 -3.03
CA ALA A 166 12.36 -11.90 -2.01
C ALA A 166 10.95 -11.96 -2.61
N LEU A 167 10.73 -11.45 -3.84
CA LEU A 167 9.44 -11.55 -4.54
C LEU A 167 8.99 -12.98 -4.83
N THR A 168 9.91 -13.94 -4.82
CA THR A 168 9.61 -15.37 -5.05
C THR A 168 9.86 -16.23 -3.82
N TYR A 169 10.12 -15.61 -2.67
CA TYR A 169 10.25 -16.30 -1.39
C TYR A 169 8.96 -16.14 -0.58
N TYR A 170 8.22 -17.22 -0.38
CA TYR A 170 6.86 -17.19 0.17
C TYR A 170 6.70 -17.92 1.51
N THR A 171 7.79 -18.48 2.04
CA THR A 171 7.74 -19.37 3.21
C THR A 171 7.23 -18.67 4.48
N ASP A 172 7.55 -17.38 4.63
CA ASP A 172 7.27 -16.62 5.85
C ASP A 172 5.99 -15.77 5.73
N ILE A 173 5.26 -15.89 4.62
CA ILE A 173 4.04 -15.09 4.41
C ILE A 173 2.94 -15.50 5.39
N ASP A 174 2.43 -14.51 6.11
CA ASP A 174 1.22 -14.67 6.92
C ASP A 174 -0.04 -14.54 6.05
N HIS A 175 -0.72 -15.65 5.85
CA HIS A 175 -1.98 -15.73 5.10
C HIS A 175 -3.23 -15.48 5.96
N SER A 176 -3.09 -15.17 7.25
CA SER A 176 -4.23 -14.82 8.11
C SER A 176 -4.85 -13.47 7.75
N ASP A 177 -4.06 -12.58 7.12
CA ASP A 177 -4.52 -11.28 6.65
C ASP A 177 -5.50 -11.42 5.48
N THR A 178 -6.72 -10.94 5.66
CA THR A 178 -7.74 -10.96 4.59
C THR A 178 -7.41 -9.97 3.49
N VAL A 179 -7.38 -10.46 2.24
CA VAL A 179 -7.25 -9.64 1.03
C VAL A 179 -8.63 -9.52 0.36
N ASN A 180 -9.23 -8.35 0.43
CA ASN A 180 -10.54 -8.06 -0.16
C ASN A 180 -10.35 -7.34 -1.51
N LEU A 181 -10.31 -8.10 -2.60
CA LEU A 181 -10.26 -7.53 -3.96
C LEU A 181 -11.62 -6.98 -4.37
N ILE A 182 -11.62 -5.93 -5.20
CA ILE A 182 -12.82 -5.34 -5.78
C ILE A 182 -12.94 -5.79 -7.23
N GLY A 183 -14.05 -6.46 -7.54
CA GLY A 183 -14.33 -6.95 -8.89
C GLY A 183 -13.55 -8.20 -9.32
N HIS A 184 -12.70 -8.76 -8.45
CA HIS A 184 -11.90 -9.94 -8.73
C HIS A 184 -11.97 -10.93 -7.56
N ASP A 185 -11.78 -12.22 -7.85
CA ASP A 185 -11.71 -13.27 -6.82
C ASP A 185 -10.24 -13.46 -6.40
N TYR A 186 -9.96 -13.23 -5.12
CA TYR A 186 -8.61 -13.42 -4.61
C TYR A 186 -8.21 -14.88 -4.60
N LYS A 187 -7.09 -15.18 -5.27
CA LYS A 187 -6.41 -16.48 -5.22
C LYS A 187 -4.92 -16.24 -5.09
N TRP A 188 -4.33 -16.71 -4.01
CA TRP A 188 -2.87 -16.59 -3.79
C TRP A 188 -2.06 -17.19 -4.95
N GLN A 189 -2.50 -18.31 -5.52
CA GLN A 189 -1.81 -18.95 -6.63
C GLN A 189 -1.69 -18.03 -7.86
N ASP A 190 -2.69 -17.21 -8.14
CA ASP A 190 -2.67 -16.26 -9.27
C ASP A 190 -1.66 -15.14 -9.00
N ILE A 191 -1.59 -14.64 -7.75
CA ILE A 191 -0.57 -13.67 -7.31
C ILE A 191 0.83 -14.26 -7.46
N LYS A 192 1.05 -15.47 -6.93
CA LYS A 192 2.32 -16.18 -7.01
C LYS A 192 2.77 -16.35 -8.46
N THR A 193 1.90 -16.87 -9.34
CA THR A 193 2.18 -17.05 -10.77
C THR A 193 2.55 -15.72 -11.44
N ARG A 194 1.89 -14.61 -11.06
CA ARG A 194 2.23 -13.29 -11.58
C ARG A 194 3.62 -12.83 -11.14
N LEU A 195 3.97 -12.98 -9.87
CA LEU A 195 5.28 -12.58 -9.34
C LEU A 195 6.41 -13.40 -9.99
N GLU A 196 6.23 -14.71 -10.14
CA GLU A 196 7.17 -15.58 -10.86
C GLU A 196 7.31 -15.16 -12.33
N SER A 197 6.20 -14.82 -13.00
CA SER A 197 6.24 -14.34 -14.38
C SER A 197 6.95 -12.96 -14.50
N MET A 198 6.81 -12.08 -13.49
CA MET A 198 7.54 -10.81 -13.47
C MET A 198 9.05 -11.00 -13.38
N THR A 199 9.52 -11.97 -12.56
CA THR A 199 10.96 -12.27 -12.47
C THR A 199 11.51 -12.93 -13.74
N GLN A 200 10.69 -13.69 -14.43
CA GLN A 200 11.06 -14.32 -15.71
C GLN A 200 11.05 -13.33 -16.87
N TYR A 201 10.09 -12.40 -16.90
CA TYR A 201 9.89 -11.41 -17.96
C TYR A 201 10.08 -10.00 -17.41
N PHE A 202 11.31 -9.65 -17.07
CA PHE A 202 11.70 -8.51 -16.25
C PHE A 202 11.24 -7.14 -16.79
N GLU A 203 11.17 -7.00 -18.11
CA GLU A 203 10.75 -5.76 -18.80
C GLU A 203 9.26 -5.73 -19.15
N LYS A 204 8.54 -6.82 -18.88
CA LYS A 204 7.14 -6.95 -19.29
C LYS A 204 6.20 -6.14 -18.39
N ILE A 205 5.31 -5.36 -19.02
CA ILE A 205 4.10 -4.82 -18.42
C ILE A 205 2.95 -5.75 -18.81
N PHE A 206 2.17 -6.17 -17.84
CA PHE A 206 1.08 -7.12 -18.05
C PHE A 206 -0.22 -6.41 -18.38
N SER A 207 -0.97 -6.88 -19.38
CA SER A 207 -2.21 -6.24 -19.83
C SER A 207 -3.44 -6.54 -18.97
N GLN A 208 -3.36 -7.57 -18.10
CA GLN A 208 -4.47 -8.02 -17.26
C GLN A 208 -4.05 -8.07 -15.80
N PRO A 209 -4.97 -7.82 -14.84
CA PRO A 209 -4.68 -8.01 -13.42
C PRO A 209 -4.34 -9.46 -13.12
N PRO A 210 -3.64 -9.74 -11.99
CA PRO A 210 -3.24 -11.11 -11.64
C PRO A 210 -4.44 -12.02 -11.34
N CYS A 211 -5.45 -11.51 -10.61
CA CYS A 211 -6.67 -12.24 -10.33
C CYS A 211 -7.80 -11.73 -11.24
N LEU A 212 -8.56 -12.65 -11.83
CA LEU A 212 -9.71 -12.34 -12.66
C LEU A 212 -10.99 -12.73 -11.93
N LYS A 213 -12.11 -12.09 -12.31
CA LYS A 213 -13.43 -12.49 -11.83
C LYS A 213 -13.78 -13.85 -12.40
N THR A 214 -14.18 -14.80 -11.55
CA THR A 214 -14.71 -16.08 -12.02
C THR A 214 -16.05 -15.82 -12.69
N VAL A 215 -16.12 -16.01 -14.00
CA VAL A 215 -17.38 -15.99 -14.74
C VAL A 215 -18.13 -17.26 -14.36
N ASN A 216 -19.14 -17.16 -13.51
CA ASN A 216 -20.11 -18.24 -13.34
C ASN A 216 -20.89 -18.34 -14.66
N GLU A 217 -20.49 -19.24 -15.55
CA GLU A 217 -21.34 -19.70 -16.62
C GLU A 217 -22.58 -20.32 -15.97
N GLY A 218 -23.63 -19.52 -15.86
CA GLY A 218 -24.95 -20.01 -15.47
C GLY A 218 -25.37 -21.08 -16.48
N LYS A 219 -25.17 -22.36 -16.13
CA LYS A 219 -25.84 -23.45 -16.82
C LYS A 219 -27.33 -23.27 -16.62
N SER A 220 -27.98 -22.56 -17.53
CA SER A 220 -29.39 -22.62 -17.72
C SER A 220 -29.73 -24.05 -18.21
N PHE A 221 -30.02 -24.92 -17.26
CA PHE A 221 -30.65 -26.21 -17.57
C PHE A 221 -32.08 -25.90 -18.00
N LYS A 222 -32.31 -25.74 -19.30
CA LYS A 222 -33.66 -25.86 -19.86
C LYS A 222 -34.02 -27.33 -19.80
N MET A 223 -34.84 -27.73 -18.80
CA MET A 223 -35.61 -28.95 -18.89
C MET A 223 -36.61 -28.81 -20.05
N ARG A 224 -36.55 -29.72 -20.97
CA ARG A 224 -37.63 -30.04 -21.92
C ARG A 224 -38.44 -31.19 -21.36
#